data_6d383274fe080f9fa96a754ba29d2668
#
_entry.id   6d383274fe080f9fa96a754ba29d2668
#
_cell.length_a   1.000
_cell.length_b   1.000
_cell.length_c   1.000
_cell.angle_alpha   90.00
_cell.angle_beta   90.00
_cell.angle_gamma   90.00
#
_symmetry.space_group_name_H-M   'P 1'
#
loop_
_entity.id
_entity.type
_entity.pdbx_description
1 polymer ?
#
loop_
_entity_poly.entity_id
_entity_poly.type
_entity_poly.pdbx_seq_one_letter_code
_entity_poly.pdbx_strand_id
1 'polypeptide(L)'
;MSMRFFSTKDRPFHMGPYPLERLKRAEEMPDLSAVPATTQLDFRALDTPHSLVNAMGEYQAMMDAVREGVVNPTPATAPSDLQERSNHIKAFGYFQDTSMVGVCELPKSALLIKPTRNPDIDRLANDIRTKQTKTLASGIDQIMAALKESIEAPLEAIGHHTHAIVLLVEHHRDPKAHEPGSEWIMGTQDHRAALRSTETAIILAEYLHLLGYSARAHTATCSDVDLNQLAVAAGLASVEKGHLFAPYIGEGFGLAVVTTNFEMATDQPLAPWVQQPNDPAWWVGKGTSKSALNRDPYAKRNYADGAHPFEKLKRVDKPTTYIDEDNVARVPKRADMFARAQFGDMGKKQQQAASGGWYARKSPTSFAQRRLLGAFVLLQDGESDAVNVKPSNPVQNAVNVKAAAYFLGVDAVGISRCPNWTWYSHDATGTVINPPHDQAISMIIDQGYETMEGASGDDWISVAQSMRAYLRFSLLGGVIAKQIRRLGYKAKAHSVMDGEVLQPPLLLLSGLGEVSRIGEVILNPLLGPRLKSGVVTTDMPMAHDKPIDFGLQSFCESCNKCARECPAGAITAGPKLMFNGYEIWKSDSQKCTTYRTTTEGGAMCGRCMKTCPWNLEGIFKEKPFRWA
;
A
#
# COMPACT_ATOMS: atom_id res chain seq x y z
N MET A 1 -14.69 -19.54 11.37
CA MET A 1 -14.53 -20.14 10.03
C MET A 1 -13.04 -20.36 9.81
N SER A 2 -12.61 -21.57 9.51
CA SER A 2 -11.20 -21.84 9.22
C SER A 2 -10.78 -21.11 7.97
N MET A 3 -9.70 -20.34 8.04
CA MET A 3 -9.07 -19.70 6.88
C MET A 3 -8.32 -20.77 6.08
N ARG A 4 -8.27 -20.60 4.75
CA ARG A 4 -7.55 -21.52 3.87
C ARG A 4 -6.13 -21.01 3.63
N PHE A 5 -5.14 -21.88 3.82
CA PHE A 5 -3.79 -21.62 3.33
C PHE A 5 -3.76 -21.75 1.80
N PHE A 6 -3.20 -20.77 1.10
CA PHE A 6 -3.04 -20.80 -0.34
C PHE A 6 -1.61 -21.22 -0.70
N SER A 7 -1.50 -22.16 -1.63
CA SER A 7 -0.23 -22.64 -2.16
C SER A 7 0.28 -21.79 -3.31
N THR A 8 1.59 -21.79 -3.52
CA THR A 8 2.24 -21.20 -4.71
C THR A 8 2.43 -22.22 -5.84
N LYS A 9 1.99 -23.47 -5.67
CA LYS A 9 2.17 -24.55 -6.68
C LYS A 9 1.57 -24.22 -8.04
N ASP A 10 0.38 -23.60 -8.04
CA ASP A 10 -0.36 -23.27 -9.25
C ASP A 10 0.06 -21.91 -9.86
N ARG A 11 1.00 -21.23 -9.23
CA ARG A 11 1.51 -19.93 -9.68
C ARG A 11 3.00 -19.82 -9.37
N PRO A 12 3.82 -19.31 -10.32
CA PRO A 12 5.25 -19.16 -10.11
C PRO A 12 5.56 -18.36 -8.85
N PHE A 13 6.51 -18.83 -8.06
CA PHE A 13 7.01 -18.13 -6.88
C PHE A 13 7.73 -16.85 -7.30
N HIS A 14 7.38 -15.75 -6.66
CA HIS A 14 8.04 -14.48 -6.87
C HIS A 14 9.30 -14.40 -5.99
N MET A 15 10.46 -14.39 -6.62
CA MET A 15 11.76 -14.48 -5.94
C MET A 15 12.33 -13.13 -5.50
N GLY A 16 11.58 -12.05 -5.71
CA GLY A 16 12.00 -10.70 -5.36
C GLY A 16 12.91 -10.04 -6.40
N PRO A 17 13.40 -8.80 -6.11
CA PRO A 17 14.19 -8.01 -7.04
C PRO A 17 15.65 -8.45 -7.15
N TYR A 18 16.15 -9.23 -6.20
CA TYR A 18 17.55 -9.63 -6.10
C TYR A 18 17.72 -11.15 -6.17
N PRO A 19 18.75 -11.68 -6.87
CA PRO A 19 18.96 -13.11 -7.06
C PRO A 19 19.66 -13.75 -5.86
N LEU A 20 18.98 -13.81 -4.70
CA LEU A 20 19.52 -14.35 -3.45
C LEU A 20 19.91 -15.82 -3.55
N GLU A 21 19.27 -16.58 -4.45
CA GLU A 21 19.55 -18.00 -4.73
C GLU A 21 20.93 -18.23 -5.35
N ARG A 22 21.58 -17.18 -5.88
CA ARG A 22 22.93 -17.25 -6.45
C ARG A 22 24.03 -17.02 -5.43
N LEU A 23 23.65 -16.59 -4.23
CA LEU A 23 24.61 -16.29 -3.18
C LEU A 23 25.12 -17.60 -2.54
N LYS A 24 26.42 -17.67 -2.33
CA LYS A 24 27.02 -18.78 -1.60
C LYS A 24 26.60 -18.73 -0.13
N ARG A 25 26.15 -19.86 0.40
CA ARG A 25 25.72 -20.00 1.79
C ARG A 25 26.82 -20.61 2.64
N ALA A 26 26.84 -20.24 3.92
CA ALA A 26 27.70 -20.86 4.92
C ALA A 26 27.16 -22.26 5.30
N GLU A 27 28.06 -23.16 5.67
CA GLU A 27 27.68 -24.50 6.16
C GLU A 27 27.29 -24.44 7.65
N GLU A 28 27.84 -23.47 8.39
CA GLU A 28 27.62 -23.30 9.82
C GLU A 28 27.11 -21.90 10.14
N MET A 29 26.35 -21.77 11.24
CA MET A 29 25.89 -20.49 11.75
C MET A 29 27.08 -19.65 12.24
N PRO A 30 27.24 -18.40 11.78
CA PRO A 30 28.29 -17.53 12.28
C PRO A 30 28.04 -17.16 13.75
N ASP A 31 29.09 -16.66 14.41
CA ASP A 31 28.96 -16.14 15.77
C ASP A 31 28.09 -14.88 15.79
N LEU A 32 26.83 -15.05 16.21
CA LEU A 32 25.86 -13.95 16.28
C LEU A 32 26.19 -12.92 17.37
N SER A 33 27.06 -13.24 18.34
CA SER A 33 27.49 -12.30 19.37
C SER A 33 28.39 -11.19 18.82
N ALA A 34 29.03 -11.43 17.69
CA ALA A 34 29.86 -10.46 16.97
C ALA A 34 29.04 -9.50 16.08
N VAL A 35 27.74 -9.73 15.93
CA VAL A 35 26.85 -8.88 15.13
C VAL A 35 26.56 -7.58 15.92
N PRO A 36 26.70 -6.40 15.31
CA PRO A 36 26.31 -5.14 15.97
C PRO A 36 24.86 -5.19 16.43
N ALA A 37 24.61 -4.86 17.69
CA ALA A 37 23.27 -4.84 18.25
C ALA A 37 22.35 -3.85 17.50
N THR A 38 21.09 -4.22 17.35
CA THR A 38 20.08 -3.33 16.76
C THR A 38 19.92 -2.06 17.59
N THR A 39 20.06 -0.90 16.94
CA THR A 39 19.78 0.40 17.57
C THR A 39 18.32 0.78 17.31
N GLN A 40 17.61 1.17 18.38
CA GLN A 40 16.25 1.67 18.26
C GLN A 40 16.23 2.98 17.47
N LEU A 41 15.36 3.05 16.44
CA LEU A 41 15.20 4.24 15.62
C LEU A 41 14.29 5.27 16.31
N ASP A 42 14.69 6.54 16.33
CA ASP A 42 13.87 7.63 16.85
C ASP A 42 13.16 8.37 15.71
N PHE A 43 11.83 8.37 15.74
CA PHE A 43 10.99 9.07 14.77
C PHE A 43 10.68 10.52 15.18
N ARG A 44 11.58 11.16 15.88
CA ARG A 44 11.44 12.55 16.31
C ARG A 44 12.55 13.42 15.72
N ALA A 45 12.15 14.41 14.94
CA ALA A 45 13.02 15.42 14.35
C ALA A 45 12.49 16.81 14.71
N LEU A 46 12.49 17.14 16.01
CA LEU A 46 11.85 18.36 16.54
C LEU A 46 12.48 19.63 16.00
N ASP A 47 13.78 19.62 15.75
CA ASP A 47 14.54 20.77 15.24
C ASP A 47 14.35 20.99 13.73
N THR A 48 13.70 20.03 13.04
CA THR A 48 13.43 20.09 11.60
C THR A 48 11.94 19.87 11.31
N PRO A 49 11.10 20.90 11.50
CA PRO A 49 9.64 20.76 11.39
C PRO A 49 9.16 20.35 10.00
N HIS A 50 9.94 20.64 8.96
CA HIS A 50 9.65 20.22 7.57
C HIS A 50 9.94 18.74 7.31
N SER A 51 10.72 18.05 8.16
CA SER A 51 11.08 16.65 7.94
C SER A 51 9.86 15.73 8.03
N LEU A 52 9.75 14.81 7.06
CA LEU A 52 8.74 13.75 7.04
C LEU A 52 8.83 12.78 8.22
N VAL A 53 9.97 12.70 8.92
CA VAL A 53 10.18 11.82 10.08
C VAL A 53 9.03 11.94 11.07
N ASN A 54 8.69 13.18 11.44
CA ASN A 54 7.65 13.45 12.44
C ASN A 54 6.25 12.97 12.01
N ALA A 55 5.94 13.04 10.71
CA ALA A 55 4.66 12.55 10.18
C ALA A 55 4.67 11.01 10.09
N MET A 56 5.78 10.41 9.68
CA MET A 56 5.95 8.95 9.64
C MET A 56 5.88 8.34 11.04
N GLY A 57 6.40 9.04 12.06
CA GLY A 57 6.45 8.54 13.44
C GLY A 57 5.09 8.21 14.03
N GLU A 58 4.04 8.97 13.71
CA GLU A 58 2.69 8.67 14.18
C GLU A 58 2.11 7.40 13.56
N TYR A 59 2.39 7.17 12.27
CA TYR A 59 2.00 5.94 11.58
C TYR A 59 2.81 4.74 12.05
N GLN A 60 4.11 4.92 12.31
CA GLN A 60 4.96 3.89 12.91
C GLN A 60 4.42 3.49 14.30
N ALA A 61 4.11 4.45 15.15
CA ALA A 61 3.58 4.19 16.49
C ALA A 61 2.20 3.51 16.45
N MET A 62 1.32 3.86 15.49
CA MET A 62 0.06 3.16 15.29
C MET A 62 0.28 1.70 14.88
N MET A 63 1.21 1.42 13.99
CA MET A 63 1.58 0.06 13.61
C MET A 63 2.11 -0.72 14.80
N ASP A 64 3.01 -0.14 15.59
CA ASP A 64 3.54 -0.75 16.81
C ASP A 64 2.44 -1.03 17.85
N ALA A 65 1.43 -0.15 17.96
CA ALA A 65 0.30 -0.32 18.88
C ALA A 65 -0.62 -1.49 18.48
N VAL A 66 -0.64 -1.87 17.19
CA VAL A 66 -1.49 -2.97 16.68
C VAL A 66 -0.68 -4.18 16.21
N ARG A 67 0.57 -4.30 16.63
CA ARG A 67 1.47 -5.40 16.23
C ARG A 67 1.04 -6.78 16.77
N GLU A 68 0.23 -6.79 17.80
CA GLU A 68 -0.35 -7.99 18.38
C GLU A 68 -1.70 -8.28 17.73
N GLY A 69 -1.99 -9.55 17.46
CA GLY A 69 -3.27 -10.00 16.92
C GLY A 69 -3.88 -11.09 17.77
N VAL A 70 -5.14 -11.42 17.51
CA VAL A 70 -5.81 -12.56 18.12
C VAL A 70 -5.63 -13.77 17.22
N VAL A 71 -5.05 -14.84 17.76
CA VAL A 71 -4.83 -16.09 17.04
C VAL A 71 -6.17 -16.80 16.82
N ASN A 72 -6.46 -17.17 15.57
CA ASN A 72 -7.63 -17.94 15.24
C ASN A 72 -7.58 -19.32 15.96
N PRO A 73 -8.58 -19.66 16.78
CA PRO A 73 -8.54 -20.92 17.53
C PRO A 73 -8.63 -22.17 16.64
N THR A 74 -8.96 -22.02 15.36
CA THR A 74 -9.05 -23.13 14.40
C THR A 74 -7.89 -23.02 13.40
N PRO A 75 -6.80 -23.78 13.59
CA PRO A 75 -5.68 -23.76 12.64
C PRO A 75 -6.11 -24.17 11.22
N ALA A 76 -5.58 -23.47 10.25
CA ALA A 76 -5.72 -23.85 8.85
C ALA A 76 -4.85 -25.08 8.54
N THR A 77 -5.31 -25.93 7.63
CA THR A 77 -4.47 -27.00 7.09
C THR A 77 -3.38 -26.39 6.22
N ALA A 78 -2.15 -26.41 6.71
CA ALA A 78 -0.98 -25.95 5.95
C ALA A 78 -0.39 -27.11 5.12
N PRO A 79 0.33 -26.83 4.01
CA PRO A 79 1.09 -27.84 3.28
C PRO A 79 2.05 -28.59 4.20
N SER A 80 2.26 -29.89 3.95
CA SER A 80 3.25 -30.68 4.68
C SER A 80 4.69 -30.35 4.28
N ASP A 81 4.88 -29.86 3.06
CA ASP A 81 6.18 -29.44 2.55
C ASP A 81 6.57 -28.06 3.16
N LEU A 82 7.62 -28.08 3.98
CA LEU A 82 8.14 -26.88 4.63
C LEU A 82 8.69 -25.85 3.63
N GLN A 83 9.22 -26.31 2.48
CA GLN A 83 9.70 -25.42 1.43
C GLN A 83 8.54 -24.68 0.75
N GLU A 84 7.41 -25.37 0.53
CA GLU A 84 6.21 -24.73 0.00
C GLU A 84 5.69 -23.63 0.96
N ARG A 85 5.72 -23.89 2.27
CA ARG A 85 5.36 -22.88 3.29
C ARG A 85 6.28 -21.66 3.23
N SER A 86 7.60 -21.88 3.19
CA SER A 86 8.60 -20.82 3.08
C SER A 86 8.42 -20.01 1.79
N ASN A 87 8.26 -20.68 0.67
CA ASN A 87 8.04 -20.04 -0.64
C ASN A 87 6.80 -19.15 -0.64
N HIS A 88 5.71 -19.60 -0.04
CA HIS A 88 4.48 -18.81 0.05
C HIS A 88 4.67 -17.55 0.92
N ILE A 89 5.30 -17.69 2.08
CA ILE A 89 5.57 -16.55 2.98
C ILE A 89 6.51 -15.53 2.32
N LYS A 90 7.56 -16.00 1.64
CA LYS A 90 8.48 -15.13 0.88
C LYS A 90 7.76 -14.43 -0.27
N ALA A 91 6.95 -15.16 -1.05
CA ALA A 91 6.15 -14.59 -2.12
C ALA A 91 5.21 -13.49 -1.60
N PHE A 92 4.61 -13.69 -0.43
CA PHE A 92 3.75 -12.68 0.18
C PHE A 92 4.55 -11.46 0.66
N GLY A 93 5.74 -11.64 1.23
CA GLY A 93 6.64 -10.54 1.57
C GLY A 93 7.05 -9.71 0.34
N TYR A 94 7.44 -10.36 -0.75
CA TYR A 94 7.76 -9.67 -2.01
C TYR A 94 6.54 -9.01 -2.65
N PHE A 95 5.36 -9.62 -2.54
CA PHE A 95 4.11 -8.99 -2.95
C PHE A 95 3.83 -7.68 -2.20
N GLN A 96 4.32 -7.54 -0.96
CA GLN A 96 4.27 -6.30 -0.17
C GLN A 96 5.43 -5.33 -0.48
N ASP A 97 6.19 -5.56 -1.56
CA ASP A 97 7.31 -4.74 -2.02
C ASP A 97 8.53 -4.72 -1.05
N THR A 98 8.73 -5.78 -0.29
CA THR A 98 9.97 -5.98 0.46
C THR A 98 11.13 -6.26 -0.50
N SER A 99 12.31 -5.71 -0.23
CA SER A 99 13.49 -5.88 -1.11
C SER A 99 14.10 -7.29 -0.98
N MET A 100 14.17 -7.82 0.23
CA MET A 100 14.63 -9.18 0.51
C MET A 100 13.80 -9.80 1.63
N VAL A 101 13.56 -11.12 1.53
CA VAL A 101 12.88 -11.92 2.56
C VAL A 101 13.67 -13.18 2.83
N GLY A 102 13.96 -13.45 4.11
CA GLY A 102 14.63 -14.67 4.57
C GLY A 102 13.91 -15.29 5.75
N VAL A 103 14.14 -16.57 5.97
CA VAL A 103 13.57 -17.34 7.08
C VAL A 103 14.71 -18.04 7.82
N CYS A 104 14.73 -17.97 9.15
CA CYS A 104 15.67 -18.74 9.99
C CYS A 104 14.96 -19.36 11.18
N GLU A 105 15.58 -20.34 11.82
CA GLU A 105 15.22 -20.70 13.19
C GLU A 105 15.44 -19.49 14.09
N LEU A 106 14.65 -19.36 15.15
CA LEU A 106 14.80 -18.28 16.13
C LEU A 106 15.89 -18.65 17.16
N PRO A 107 17.12 -18.12 17.04
CA PRO A 107 18.18 -18.41 17.98
C PRO A 107 17.88 -17.71 19.32
N LYS A 108 18.10 -18.42 20.42
CA LYS A 108 17.90 -17.88 21.77
C LYS A 108 18.75 -16.64 22.06
N SER A 109 19.92 -16.53 21.45
CA SER A 109 20.83 -15.39 21.56
C SER A 109 20.23 -14.10 21.00
N ALA A 110 19.30 -14.20 20.05
CA ALA A 110 18.64 -13.03 19.48
C ALA A 110 17.49 -12.49 20.35
N LEU A 111 17.09 -13.19 21.42
CA LEU A 111 16.07 -12.69 22.33
C LEU A 111 16.65 -11.57 23.20
N LEU A 112 16.02 -10.39 23.19
CA LEU A 112 16.46 -9.26 24.00
C LEU A 112 16.11 -9.45 25.47
N ILE A 113 17.08 -9.22 26.36
CA ILE A 113 16.86 -9.21 27.80
C ILE A 113 15.91 -8.05 28.21
N LYS A 114 16.02 -6.94 27.49
CA LYS A 114 15.15 -5.76 27.65
C LYS A 114 14.55 -5.43 26.29
N PRO A 115 13.29 -5.80 26.06
CA PRO A 115 12.58 -5.42 24.84
C PRO A 115 12.54 -3.90 24.64
N THR A 116 12.65 -3.48 23.39
CA THR A 116 12.44 -2.07 23.03
C THR A 116 10.95 -1.79 22.86
N ARG A 117 10.51 -0.59 23.22
CA ARG A 117 9.11 -0.17 23.11
C ARG A 117 9.01 1.25 22.56
N ASN A 118 8.15 1.44 21.59
CA ASN A 118 7.83 2.77 21.10
C ASN A 118 7.06 3.55 22.18
N PRO A 119 7.50 4.75 22.57
CA PRO A 119 6.89 5.51 23.67
C PRO A 119 5.47 5.99 23.38
N ASP A 120 5.08 6.10 22.11
CA ASP A 120 3.75 6.57 21.70
C ASP A 120 2.68 5.47 21.63
N ILE A 121 3.02 4.20 21.88
CA ILE A 121 2.08 3.07 21.81
C ILE A 121 0.86 3.30 22.70
N ASP A 122 1.06 3.70 23.94
CA ASP A 122 -0.05 3.83 24.90
C ASP A 122 -1.04 4.92 24.50
N ARG A 123 -0.55 6.02 23.92
CA ARG A 123 -1.40 7.07 23.36
C ARG A 123 -2.24 6.55 22.19
N LEU A 124 -1.63 5.84 21.23
CA LEU A 124 -2.34 5.32 20.04
C LEU A 124 -3.28 4.18 20.42
N ALA A 125 -2.91 3.34 21.36
CA ALA A 125 -3.80 2.31 21.91
C ALA A 125 -5.04 2.94 22.58
N ASN A 126 -4.86 4.04 23.32
CA ASN A 126 -5.98 4.78 23.88
C ASN A 126 -6.88 5.41 22.82
N ASP A 127 -6.31 5.92 21.73
CA ASP A 127 -7.08 6.41 20.59
C ASP A 127 -7.97 5.31 19.98
N ILE A 128 -7.45 4.10 19.83
CA ILE A 128 -8.23 2.95 19.34
C ILE A 128 -9.37 2.61 20.31
N ARG A 129 -9.15 2.68 21.62
CA ARG A 129 -10.19 2.40 22.63
C ARG A 129 -11.31 3.44 22.64
N THR A 130 -10.97 4.70 22.46
CA THR A 130 -11.87 5.84 22.76
C THR A 130 -12.47 6.49 21.52
N LYS A 131 -11.72 6.59 20.42
CA LYS A 131 -12.23 7.25 19.21
C LYS A 131 -13.31 6.40 18.54
N GLN A 132 -14.35 7.07 18.06
CA GLN A 132 -15.40 6.46 17.25
C GLN A 132 -15.10 6.70 15.77
N THR A 133 -15.37 5.68 14.96
CA THR A 133 -15.29 5.78 13.51
C THR A 133 -16.64 6.14 12.92
N LYS A 134 -16.66 7.04 11.93
CA LYS A 134 -17.91 7.52 11.30
C LYS A 134 -18.45 6.57 10.23
N THR A 135 -17.69 5.56 9.83
CA THR A 135 -18.00 4.75 8.66
C THR A 135 -18.64 3.43 9.04
N LEU A 136 -19.88 3.22 8.63
CA LEU A 136 -20.61 1.96 8.79
C LEU A 136 -20.49 1.03 7.57
N ALA A 137 -20.13 1.59 6.41
CA ALA A 137 -20.29 0.92 5.11
C ALA A 137 -19.26 -0.16 4.76
N SER A 138 -18.16 -0.33 5.50
CA SER A 138 -17.05 -1.21 5.07
C SER A 138 -16.65 -2.25 6.13
N GLY A 139 -17.49 -2.46 7.14
CA GLY A 139 -17.19 -3.36 8.25
C GLY A 139 -16.09 -2.83 9.17
N ILE A 140 -15.91 -1.50 9.20
CA ILE A 140 -14.93 -0.84 10.07
C ILE A 140 -15.20 -1.16 11.54
N ASP A 141 -16.46 -1.24 11.93
CA ASP A 141 -16.84 -1.55 13.32
C ASP A 141 -16.32 -2.91 13.79
N GLN A 142 -16.32 -3.91 12.89
CA GLN A 142 -15.77 -5.23 13.19
C GLN A 142 -14.23 -5.20 13.29
N ILE A 143 -13.59 -4.40 12.44
CA ILE A 143 -12.13 -4.23 12.51
C ILE A 143 -11.75 -3.50 13.79
N MET A 144 -12.48 -2.45 14.16
CA MET A 144 -12.23 -1.71 15.39
C MET A 144 -12.48 -2.57 16.63
N ALA A 145 -13.51 -3.43 16.62
CA ALA A 145 -13.74 -4.38 17.70
C ALA A 145 -12.57 -5.37 17.84
N ALA A 146 -12.08 -5.94 16.74
CA ALA A 146 -10.92 -6.84 16.74
C ALA A 146 -9.62 -6.13 17.18
N LEU A 147 -9.44 -4.87 16.80
CA LEU A 147 -8.31 -4.06 17.26
C LEU A 147 -8.37 -3.81 18.77
N LYS A 148 -9.54 -3.45 19.32
CA LYS A 148 -9.75 -3.27 20.77
C LYS A 148 -9.47 -4.56 21.54
N GLU A 149 -10.03 -5.68 21.09
CA GLU A 149 -9.79 -7.00 21.69
C GLU A 149 -8.29 -7.33 21.77
N SER A 150 -7.55 -7.12 20.68
CA SER A 150 -6.11 -7.42 20.66
C SER A 150 -5.25 -6.50 21.52
N ILE A 151 -5.66 -5.23 21.71
CA ILE A 151 -4.96 -4.29 22.58
C ILE A 151 -5.20 -4.60 24.06
N GLU A 152 -6.35 -5.15 24.38
CA GLU A 152 -6.74 -5.54 25.75
C GLU A 152 -6.22 -6.92 26.13
N ALA A 153 -5.86 -7.76 25.14
CA ALA A 153 -5.31 -9.08 25.38
C ALA A 153 -3.95 -9.00 26.10
N PRO A 154 -3.68 -9.89 27.07
CA PRO A 154 -2.37 -9.98 27.69
C PRO A 154 -1.27 -10.28 26.66
N LEU A 155 -0.11 -9.62 26.79
CA LEU A 155 1.06 -9.93 25.97
C LEU A 155 1.59 -11.31 26.33
N GLU A 156 1.51 -12.25 25.40
CA GLU A 156 2.09 -13.58 25.56
C GLU A 156 3.61 -13.53 25.38
N ALA A 157 4.35 -14.36 26.12
CA ALA A 157 5.79 -14.50 25.88
C ALA A 157 6.05 -15.24 24.56
N ILE A 158 7.07 -14.80 23.79
CA ILE A 158 7.44 -15.41 22.51
C ILE A 158 8.34 -16.67 22.65
N GLY A 159 8.53 -17.17 23.88
CA GLY A 159 9.42 -18.31 24.14
C GLY A 159 9.05 -19.61 23.43
N HIS A 160 7.81 -19.71 22.92
CA HIS A 160 7.33 -20.85 22.13
C HIS A 160 7.48 -20.65 20.60
N HIS A 161 7.94 -19.48 20.15
CA HIS A 161 8.25 -19.25 18.73
C HIS A 161 9.54 -19.96 18.35
N THR A 162 9.53 -20.57 17.19
CA THR A 162 10.63 -21.40 16.68
C THR A 162 11.29 -20.83 15.44
N HIS A 163 10.59 -19.97 14.69
CA HIS A 163 11.04 -19.41 13.42
C HIS A 163 10.95 -17.89 13.41
N ALA A 164 11.79 -17.28 12.59
CA ALA A 164 11.78 -15.87 12.31
C ALA A 164 11.75 -15.61 10.80
N ILE A 165 10.84 -14.74 10.35
CA ILE A 165 10.74 -14.23 8.99
C ILE A 165 11.36 -12.85 9.00
N VAL A 166 12.43 -12.65 8.27
CA VAL A 166 13.20 -11.41 8.23
C VAL A 166 12.88 -10.64 6.95
N LEU A 167 12.54 -9.37 7.11
CA LEU A 167 12.12 -8.46 6.05
C LEU A 167 13.13 -7.31 5.96
N LEU A 168 13.68 -7.11 4.77
CA LEU A 168 14.66 -6.06 4.50
C LEU A 168 14.13 -5.15 3.40
N VAL A 169 14.12 -3.84 3.65
CA VAL A 169 13.72 -2.80 2.69
C VAL A 169 14.89 -1.86 2.45
N GLU A 170 15.29 -1.71 1.18
CA GLU A 170 16.39 -0.83 0.79
C GLU A 170 16.07 0.65 0.98
N HIS A 171 17.09 1.44 1.26
CA HIS A 171 17.00 2.89 1.28
C HIS A 171 16.90 3.44 -0.14
N HIS A 172 16.07 4.46 -0.30
CA HIS A 172 16.13 5.28 -1.50
C HIS A 172 17.36 6.18 -1.47
N ARG A 173 17.75 6.68 -2.63
CA ARG A 173 18.78 7.70 -2.71
C ARG A 173 18.35 8.97 -1.94
N ASP A 174 19.23 9.49 -1.14
CA ASP A 174 19.00 10.77 -0.48
C ASP A 174 19.08 11.93 -1.48
N PRO A 175 18.12 12.87 -1.49
CA PRO A 175 18.18 14.03 -2.37
C PRO A 175 19.31 14.97 -1.94
N LYS A 176 19.88 15.68 -2.92
CA LYS A 176 20.81 16.79 -2.66
C LYS A 176 20.03 18.04 -2.21
N ALA A 177 20.67 18.93 -1.49
CA ALA A 177 20.01 20.10 -0.88
C ALA A 177 19.20 21.00 -1.84
N HIS A 178 19.50 20.98 -3.15
CA HIS A 178 18.79 21.79 -4.15
C HIS A 178 17.76 21.00 -4.98
N GLU A 179 17.64 19.70 -4.72
CA GLU A 179 16.71 18.84 -5.47
C GLU A 179 15.27 18.97 -4.92
N PRO A 180 14.24 18.72 -5.76
CA PRO A 180 12.85 18.79 -5.33
C PRO A 180 12.57 17.95 -4.10
N GLY A 181 11.88 18.53 -3.10
CA GLY A 181 11.49 17.85 -1.87
C GLY A 181 12.61 17.59 -0.87
N SER A 182 13.86 18.02 -1.14
CA SER A 182 15.00 17.79 -0.24
C SER A 182 14.73 18.26 1.21
N GLU A 183 14.04 19.38 1.37
CA GLU A 183 13.64 19.94 2.65
C GLU A 183 12.78 18.98 3.51
N TRP A 184 11.98 18.15 2.88
CA TRP A 184 11.11 17.19 3.58
C TRP A 184 11.73 15.80 3.70
N ILE A 185 12.60 15.40 2.75
CA ILE A 185 13.02 14.02 2.53
C ILE A 185 14.45 13.74 3.03
N MET A 186 15.35 14.73 2.93
CA MET A 186 16.77 14.49 3.20
C MET A 186 17.00 13.93 4.62
N GLY A 187 17.77 12.86 4.71
CA GLY A 187 18.06 12.17 5.98
C GLY A 187 16.89 11.35 6.55
N THR A 188 15.87 11.01 5.75
CA THR A 188 14.70 10.25 6.23
C THR A 188 14.63 8.82 5.69
N GLN A 189 15.71 8.32 5.08
CA GLN A 189 15.74 7.03 4.39
C GLN A 189 15.49 5.85 5.33
N ASP A 190 16.15 5.87 6.50
CA ASP A 190 16.00 4.84 7.55
C ASP A 190 14.56 4.75 8.02
N HIS A 191 13.94 5.91 8.26
CA HIS A 191 12.56 6.00 8.75
C HIS A 191 11.56 5.47 7.72
N ARG A 192 11.76 5.80 6.44
CA ARG A 192 10.93 5.25 5.35
C ARG A 192 11.08 3.74 5.26
N ALA A 193 12.30 3.22 5.29
CA ALA A 193 12.55 1.80 5.20
C ALA A 193 11.97 1.04 6.40
N ALA A 194 12.12 1.60 7.61
CA ALA A 194 11.50 1.07 8.82
C ALA A 194 9.96 1.06 8.73
N LEU A 195 9.35 2.18 8.29
CA LEU A 195 7.90 2.27 8.10
C LEU A 195 7.38 1.18 7.14
N ARG A 196 8.08 0.96 6.03
CA ARG A 196 7.69 0.00 4.99
C ARG A 196 7.90 -1.46 5.42
N SER A 197 9.00 -1.76 6.10
CA SER A 197 9.24 -3.10 6.65
C SER A 197 8.26 -3.42 7.77
N THR A 198 7.92 -2.45 8.62
CA THR A 198 6.90 -2.58 9.67
C THR A 198 5.52 -2.90 9.08
N GLU A 199 5.06 -2.16 8.06
CA GLU A 199 3.79 -2.45 7.35
C GLU A 199 3.73 -3.93 6.95
N THR A 200 4.77 -4.43 6.31
CA THR A 200 4.84 -5.83 5.86
C THR A 200 4.85 -6.82 7.03
N ALA A 201 5.61 -6.53 8.09
CA ALA A 201 5.69 -7.40 9.26
C ALA A 201 4.34 -7.56 9.97
N ILE A 202 3.61 -6.46 10.17
CA ILE A 202 2.26 -6.50 10.78
C ILE A 202 1.29 -7.31 9.92
N ILE A 203 1.32 -7.13 8.59
CA ILE A 203 0.45 -7.88 7.67
C ILE A 203 0.77 -9.39 7.71
N LEU A 204 2.06 -9.77 7.73
CA LEU A 204 2.46 -11.17 7.81
C LEU A 204 2.11 -11.80 9.16
N ALA A 205 2.30 -11.08 10.26
CA ALA A 205 1.90 -11.56 11.58
C ALA A 205 0.38 -11.79 11.65
N GLU A 206 -0.42 -10.83 11.18
CA GLU A 206 -1.87 -10.97 11.12
C GLU A 206 -2.31 -12.12 10.19
N TYR A 207 -1.62 -12.32 9.06
CA TYR A 207 -1.87 -13.45 8.19
C TYR A 207 -1.69 -14.80 8.91
N LEU A 208 -0.61 -14.94 9.69
CA LEU A 208 -0.35 -16.13 10.48
C LEU A 208 -1.39 -16.32 11.61
N HIS A 209 -1.79 -15.23 12.28
CA HIS A 209 -2.89 -15.28 13.27
C HIS A 209 -4.19 -15.78 12.66
N LEU A 210 -4.56 -15.29 11.46
CA LEU A 210 -5.75 -15.76 10.74
C LEU A 210 -5.68 -17.24 10.37
N LEU A 211 -4.49 -17.77 10.15
CA LEU A 211 -4.24 -19.19 9.91
C LEU A 211 -4.19 -20.03 11.19
N GLY A 212 -4.24 -19.42 12.38
CA GLY A 212 -4.24 -20.11 13.67
C GLY A 212 -2.84 -20.38 14.24
N TYR A 213 -1.85 -19.61 13.83
CA TYR A 213 -0.48 -19.69 14.33
C TYR A 213 -0.11 -18.43 15.12
N SER A 214 0.58 -18.62 16.25
CA SER A 214 1.12 -17.49 17.01
C SER A 214 2.23 -16.80 16.22
N ALA A 215 2.18 -15.46 16.18
CA ALA A 215 3.16 -14.65 15.49
C ALA A 215 3.27 -13.26 16.15
N ARG A 216 4.45 -12.65 16.07
CA ARG A 216 4.66 -11.28 16.55
C ARG A 216 5.56 -10.51 15.60
N ALA A 217 5.13 -9.30 15.24
CA ALA A 217 5.95 -8.37 14.49
C ALA A 217 6.93 -7.64 15.41
N HIS A 218 8.18 -7.51 14.97
CA HIS A 218 9.27 -6.78 15.63
C HIS A 218 9.77 -5.73 14.66
N THR A 219 9.89 -4.49 15.14
CA THR A 219 10.17 -3.31 14.32
C THR A 219 11.39 -2.56 14.84
N ALA A 220 11.89 -1.60 14.07
CA ALA A 220 13.00 -0.75 14.49
C ALA A 220 12.69 0.10 15.74
N THR A 221 11.42 0.21 16.14
CA THR A 221 10.96 0.99 17.28
C THR A 221 10.38 0.15 18.42
N CYS A 222 10.01 -1.10 18.14
CA CYS A 222 9.36 -1.98 19.12
C CYS A 222 9.72 -3.45 18.86
N SER A 223 10.63 -4.02 19.65
CA SER A 223 11.14 -5.38 19.40
C SER A 223 11.46 -6.14 20.67
N ASP A 224 11.20 -7.45 20.66
CA ASP A 224 11.64 -8.42 21.67
C ASP A 224 12.89 -9.20 21.21
N VAL A 225 13.36 -8.94 19.98
CA VAL A 225 14.50 -9.65 19.35
C VAL A 225 15.49 -8.66 18.73
N ASP A 226 16.74 -9.10 18.57
CA ASP A 226 17.76 -8.37 17.82
C ASP A 226 17.58 -8.59 16.31
N LEU A 227 17.17 -7.55 15.59
CA LEU A 227 16.86 -7.61 14.17
C LEU A 227 18.11 -7.89 13.33
N ASN A 228 19.27 -7.35 13.75
CA ASN A 228 20.53 -7.49 13.02
C ASN A 228 21.05 -8.93 13.09
N GLN A 229 21.00 -9.58 14.27
CA GLN A 229 21.35 -10.98 14.41
C GLN A 229 20.47 -11.88 13.54
N LEU A 230 19.17 -11.59 13.47
CA LEU A 230 18.23 -12.36 12.65
C LEU A 230 18.45 -12.13 11.16
N ALA A 231 18.84 -10.91 10.73
CA ALA A 231 19.19 -10.67 9.33
C ALA A 231 20.42 -11.48 8.88
N VAL A 232 21.39 -11.67 9.77
CA VAL A 232 22.55 -12.54 9.52
C VAL A 232 22.13 -14.00 9.52
N ALA A 233 21.36 -14.45 10.50
CA ALA A 233 20.89 -15.83 10.61
C ALA A 233 20.03 -16.27 9.42
N ALA A 234 19.20 -15.39 8.89
CA ALA A 234 18.37 -15.62 7.70
C ALA A 234 19.12 -15.43 6.36
N GLY A 235 20.42 -15.15 6.42
CA GLY A 235 21.26 -15.00 5.22
C GLY A 235 20.89 -13.84 4.32
N LEU A 236 20.41 -12.72 4.90
CA LEU A 236 20.12 -11.48 4.19
C LEU A 236 21.26 -10.47 4.31
N ALA A 237 22.07 -10.58 5.36
CA ALA A 237 23.20 -9.70 5.61
C ALA A 237 24.39 -10.46 6.19
N SER A 238 25.56 -9.85 6.12
CA SER A 238 26.80 -10.27 6.77
C SER A 238 27.43 -9.11 7.53
N VAL A 239 28.35 -9.39 8.44
CA VAL A 239 29.12 -8.34 9.13
C VAL A 239 30.41 -8.10 8.37
N GLU A 240 30.63 -6.87 7.93
CA GLU A 240 31.85 -6.41 7.27
C GLU A 240 32.41 -5.19 8.00
N LYS A 241 33.66 -5.33 8.45
CA LYS A 241 34.35 -4.23 9.18
C LYS A 241 33.54 -3.65 10.35
N GLY A 242 32.74 -4.46 11.02
CA GLY A 242 31.90 -4.05 12.15
C GLY A 242 30.55 -3.41 11.77
N HIS A 243 30.19 -3.40 10.49
CA HIS A 243 28.91 -2.92 9.98
C HIS A 243 28.11 -4.06 9.34
N LEU A 244 26.78 -3.92 9.35
CA LEU A 244 25.90 -4.86 8.68
C LEU A 244 25.81 -4.51 7.19
N PHE A 245 26.02 -5.49 6.33
CA PHE A 245 26.08 -5.33 4.89
C PHE A 245 25.16 -6.34 4.19
N ALA A 246 24.22 -5.87 3.38
CA ALA A 246 23.36 -6.71 2.56
C ALA A 246 23.86 -6.77 1.12
N PRO A 247 23.96 -7.98 0.51
CA PRO A 247 24.34 -8.12 -0.90
C PRO A 247 23.45 -7.27 -1.81
N TYR A 248 24.02 -6.70 -2.86
CA TYR A 248 23.37 -5.81 -3.84
C TYR A 248 22.94 -4.44 -3.33
N ILE A 249 22.75 -4.25 -2.01
CA ILE A 249 22.20 -3.04 -1.39
C ILE A 249 23.30 -2.26 -0.66
N GLY A 250 24.17 -2.95 0.07
CA GLY A 250 25.16 -2.32 0.94
C GLY A 250 24.64 -2.15 2.37
N GLU A 251 24.93 -0.99 3.00
CA GLU A 251 24.56 -0.67 4.39
C GLU A 251 23.20 0.03 4.49
N GLY A 252 22.63 0.48 3.37
CA GLY A 252 21.42 1.32 3.33
C GLY A 252 20.13 0.50 3.29
N PHE A 253 19.63 0.02 4.44
CA PHE A 253 18.36 -0.70 4.55
C PHE A 253 17.74 -0.62 5.94
N GLY A 254 16.43 -0.85 6.00
CA GLY A 254 15.68 -1.04 7.24
C GLY A 254 15.20 -2.48 7.39
N LEU A 255 15.05 -2.92 8.63
CA LEU A 255 14.64 -4.28 9.00
C LEU A 255 13.34 -4.30 9.78
N ALA A 256 12.57 -5.36 9.58
CA ALA A 256 11.54 -5.84 10.50
C ALA A 256 11.53 -7.37 10.50
N VAL A 257 11.01 -7.97 11.57
CA VAL A 257 10.99 -9.42 11.74
C VAL A 257 9.61 -9.86 12.20
N VAL A 258 9.19 -11.03 11.78
CA VAL A 258 8.04 -11.72 12.38
C VAL A 258 8.53 -13.02 13.00
N THR A 259 8.40 -13.15 14.33
CA THR A 259 8.63 -14.45 15.00
C THR A 259 7.33 -15.24 15.06
N THR A 260 7.40 -16.57 14.96
CA THR A 260 6.23 -17.44 14.90
C THR A 260 6.54 -18.88 15.32
N ASN A 261 5.49 -19.62 15.70
CA ASN A 261 5.51 -21.07 15.85
C ASN A 261 5.13 -21.80 14.54
N PHE A 262 4.93 -21.10 13.42
CA PHE A 262 4.68 -21.71 12.12
C PHE A 262 5.99 -22.24 11.52
N GLU A 263 6.12 -23.55 11.47
CA GLU A 263 7.32 -24.22 10.94
C GLU A 263 7.42 -24.06 9.42
N MET A 264 8.62 -23.71 8.95
CA MET A 264 8.95 -23.49 7.53
C MET A 264 10.38 -23.94 7.23
N ALA A 265 10.71 -24.16 5.95
CA ALA A 265 12.10 -24.33 5.55
C ALA A 265 12.89 -23.03 5.80
N THR A 266 14.10 -23.17 6.33
CA THR A 266 14.97 -22.04 6.68
C THR A 266 16.04 -21.82 5.62
N ASP A 267 16.45 -20.56 5.48
CA ASP A 267 17.62 -20.17 4.70
C ASP A 267 18.90 -20.35 5.53
N GLN A 268 20.01 -20.56 4.84
CA GLN A 268 21.32 -20.60 5.47
C GLN A 268 21.95 -19.21 5.49
N PRO A 269 22.79 -18.89 6.49
CA PRO A 269 23.57 -17.65 6.50
C PRO A 269 24.42 -17.49 5.23
N LEU A 270 24.83 -16.26 4.94
CA LEU A 270 25.75 -16.00 3.85
C LEU A 270 27.15 -16.55 4.18
N ALA A 271 27.81 -17.15 3.20
CA ALA A 271 29.23 -17.44 3.32
C ALA A 271 30.01 -16.12 3.49
N PRO A 272 31.19 -16.14 4.14
CA PRO A 272 32.03 -14.96 4.23
C PRO A 272 32.19 -14.32 2.87
N TRP A 273 32.00 -12.99 2.83
CA TRP A 273 32.04 -12.25 1.59
C TRP A 273 33.40 -12.37 0.93
N VAL A 274 33.46 -13.11 -0.16
CA VAL A 274 34.58 -13.03 -1.09
C VAL A 274 34.17 -12.00 -2.12
N GLN A 275 35.00 -10.98 -2.33
CA GLN A 275 34.75 -9.92 -3.31
C GLN A 275 34.29 -10.57 -4.62
N GLN A 276 33.00 -10.43 -4.92
CA GLN A 276 32.41 -11.01 -6.12
C GLN A 276 33.01 -10.29 -7.33
N PRO A 277 33.36 -11.00 -8.38
CA PRO A 277 33.83 -10.34 -9.60
C PRO A 277 32.78 -9.34 -10.06
N ASN A 278 33.22 -8.21 -10.59
CA ASN A 278 32.36 -7.17 -11.21
C ASN A 278 31.69 -7.72 -12.49
N ASP A 279 30.88 -8.76 -12.33
CA ASP A 279 30.08 -9.31 -13.41
C ASP A 279 28.85 -8.40 -13.62
N PRO A 280 28.64 -7.87 -14.84
CA PRO A 280 27.41 -7.14 -15.16
C PRO A 280 26.13 -7.88 -14.79
N ALA A 281 26.13 -9.22 -14.85
CA ALA A 281 24.99 -10.05 -14.43
C ALA A 281 24.73 -10.00 -12.92
N TRP A 282 25.75 -9.78 -12.10
CA TRP A 282 25.65 -9.56 -10.67
C TRP A 282 24.88 -8.27 -10.36
N TRP A 283 25.27 -7.17 -11.00
CA TRP A 283 24.66 -5.84 -10.79
C TRP A 283 23.26 -5.72 -11.40
N VAL A 284 22.99 -6.41 -12.50
CA VAL A 284 21.71 -6.31 -13.22
C VAL A 284 20.66 -7.29 -12.68
N GLY A 285 21.06 -8.24 -11.79
CA GLY A 285 20.12 -9.18 -11.19
C GLY A 285 19.36 -10.03 -12.21
N LYS A 286 20.07 -10.55 -13.25
CA LYS A 286 19.42 -11.43 -14.25
C LYS A 286 18.69 -12.59 -13.57
N GLY A 287 17.41 -12.74 -13.86
CA GLY A 287 16.54 -13.78 -13.32
C GLY A 287 15.71 -13.33 -12.12
N THR A 288 15.81 -12.08 -11.70
CA THR A 288 14.92 -11.49 -10.69
C THR A 288 13.62 -11.03 -11.32
N SER A 289 12.58 -10.88 -10.50
CA SER A 289 11.33 -10.27 -10.96
C SER A 289 11.58 -8.86 -11.47
N LYS A 290 11.17 -8.60 -12.69
CA LYS A 290 11.26 -7.27 -13.32
C LYS A 290 10.40 -6.24 -12.60
N SER A 291 9.38 -6.66 -11.86
CA SER A 291 8.38 -5.78 -11.28
C SER A 291 8.94 -4.87 -10.18
N ALA A 292 9.79 -5.40 -9.29
CA ALA A 292 10.31 -4.61 -8.18
C ALA A 292 11.40 -3.60 -8.61
N LEU A 293 12.27 -3.97 -9.56
CA LEU A 293 13.26 -3.03 -10.12
C LEU A 293 12.63 -1.86 -10.89
N ASN A 294 11.43 -2.08 -11.45
CA ASN A 294 10.70 -1.06 -12.19
C ASN A 294 9.75 -0.22 -11.31
N ARG A 295 9.45 -0.67 -10.09
CA ARG A 295 8.47 -0.04 -9.20
C ARG A 295 8.98 1.15 -8.43
N ASP A 296 10.28 1.26 -8.22
CA ASP A 296 10.85 2.42 -7.56
C ASP A 296 11.44 3.41 -8.56
N PRO A 297 10.62 4.33 -9.04
CA PRO A 297 11.11 5.35 -9.96
C PRO A 297 12.14 6.28 -9.32
N TYR A 298 12.25 6.27 -7.98
CA TYR A 298 13.16 7.12 -7.23
C TYR A 298 14.48 6.48 -6.84
N ALA A 299 14.57 5.15 -6.73
CA ALA A 299 15.82 4.47 -6.37
C ALA A 299 17.01 4.84 -7.28
N LYS A 300 16.74 5.19 -8.55
CA LYS A 300 17.75 5.49 -9.56
C LYS A 300 17.61 6.88 -10.21
N ARG A 301 16.73 7.74 -9.68
CA ARG A 301 16.47 9.05 -10.29
C ARG A 301 17.22 10.16 -9.61
N ASN A 302 17.60 11.12 -10.44
CA ASN A 302 18.00 12.43 -9.96
C ASN A 302 16.74 13.25 -9.67
N TYR A 303 16.49 13.56 -8.41
CA TYR A 303 15.36 14.41 -8.00
C TYR A 303 15.38 15.78 -8.70
N ALA A 304 16.58 16.31 -9.00
CA ALA A 304 16.71 17.58 -9.69
C ALA A 304 16.14 17.56 -11.11
N ASP A 305 16.15 16.41 -11.78
CA ASP A 305 15.58 16.28 -13.11
C ASP A 305 14.06 16.24 -13.10
N GLY A 306 13.44 16.22 -11.92
CA GLY A 306 11.99 16.26 -11.68
C GLY A 306 11.22 15.17 -12.44
N ALA A 307 11.92 14.13 -12.81
CA ALA A 307 11.54 13.42 -14.01
C ALA A 307 10.85 12.08 -13.71
N HIS A 308 9.83 12.10 -12.89
CA HIS A 308 8.86 11.01 -13.00
C HIS A 308 8.29 11.04 -14.43
N PRO A 309 8.24 9.92 -15.19
CA PRO A 309 7.73 9.90 -16.58
C PRO A 309 6.38 10.58 -16.70
N PHE A 310 5.59 10.50 -15.64
CA PHE A 310 4.25 11.07 -15.52
C PHE A 310 4.25 12.59 -15.59
N GLU A 311 5.28 13.26 -15.06
CA GLU A 311 5.39 14.73 -15.07
C GLU A 311 5.70 15.29 -16.48
N LYS A 312 6.15 14.44 -17.40
CA LYS A 312 6.50 14.82 -18.78
C LYS A 312 5.36 14.63 -19.78
N LEU A 313 4.19 14.15 -19.35
CA LEU A 313 3.05 13.97 -20.24
C LEU A 313 2.51 15.30 -20.77
N LYS A 314 2.06 15.29 -22.03
CA LYS A 314 1.38 16.44 -22.63
C LYS A 314 0.11 16.77 -21.87
N ARG A 315 -0.02 18.02 -21.45
CA ARG A 315 -1.19 18.53 -20.72
C ARG A 315 -2.14 19.28 -21.66
N VAL A 316 -3.42 19.24 -21.33
CA VAL A 316 -4.51 19.94 -22.02
C VAL A 316 -5.27 20.82 -21.03
N ASP A 317 -6.03 21.81 -21.54
CA ASP A 317 -6.69 22.78 -20.65
C ASP A 317 -7.98 22.23 -20.01
N LYS A 318 -8.61 21.24 -20.63
CA LYS A 318 -9.87 20.62 -20.13
C LYS A 318 -9.76 19.10 -20.22
N PRO A 319 -10.41 18.37 -19.29
CA PRO A 319 -10.54 16.91 -19.40
C PRO A 319 -11.18 16.49 -20.73
N THR A 320 -10.76 15.34 -21.27
CA THR A 320 -11.38 14.74 -22.46
C THR A 320 -12.80 14.23 -22.22
N THR A 321 -13.16 13.98 -20.97
CA THR A 321 -14.53 13.73 -20.55
C THR A 321 -15.23 15.08 -20.35
N TYR A 322 -16.34 15.31 -21.07
CA TYR A 322 -17.15 16.52 -20.85
C TYR A 322 -17.79 16.48 -19.45
N ILE A 323 -17.66 17.59 -18.73
CA ILE A 323 -18.23 17.80 -17.40
C ILE A 323 -19.00 19.12 -17.42
N ASP A 324 -20.30 19.01 -17.21
CA ASP A 324 -21.18 20.16 -16.99
C ASP A 324 -21.20 20.48 -15.49
N GLU A 325 -20.20 21.24 -15.04
CA GLU A 325 -19.92 21.46 -13.62
C GLU A 325 -21.10 22.11 -12.88
N ASP A 326 -21.92 22.94 -13.57
CA ASP A 326 -23.06 23.61 -12.97
C ASP A 326 -24.22 22.66 -12.68
N ASN A 327 -24.26 21.50 -13.38
CA ASN A 327 -25.30 20.50 -13.26
C ASN A 327 -24.84 19.19 -12.60
N VAL A 328 -23.62 19.14 -12.02
CA VAL A 328 -23.19 17.99 -11.22
C VAL A 328 -23.85 18.06 -9.84
N ALA A 329 -24.78 17.16 -9.58
CA ALA A 329 -25.42 17.06 -8.26
C ALA A 329 -24.49 16.27 -7.29
N ARG A 330 -24.34 16.80 -6.07
CA ARG A 330 -23.67 16.07 -4.98
C ARG A 330 -24.54 14.92 -4.50
N VAL A 331 -23.97 13.73 -4.42
CA VAL A 331 -24.66 12.51 -3.97
C VAL A 331 -24.23 12.12 -2.54
N PRO A 332 -25.10 11.48 -1.75
CA PRO A 332 -24.68 10.99 -0.43
C PRO A 332 -23.70 9.80 -0.55
N LYS A 333 -22.81 9.63 0.40
CA LYS A 333 -21.87 8.50 0.46
C LYS A 333 -22.59 7.15 0.40
N ARG A 334 -23.79 7.06 0.96
CA ARG A 334 -24.64 5.87 0.90
C ARG A 334 -25.06 5.46 -0.50
N ALA A 335 -24.97 6.36 -1.50
CA ALA A 335 -25.24 6.01 -2.89
C ALA A 335 -24.18 5.08 -3.52
N ASP A 336 -23.01 4.92 -2.88
CA ASP A 336 -22.00 3.92 -3.26
C ASP A 336 -22.61 2.52 -3.30
N MET A 337 -22.30 1.74 -4.34
CA MET A 337 -22.93 0.44 -4.57
C MET A 337 -22.68 -0.57 -3.45
N PHE A 338 -21.48 -0.59 -2.88
CA PHE A 338 -21.19 -1.48 -1.75
C PHE A 338 -21.92 -1.05 -0.49
N ALA A 339 -22.05 0.25 -0.24
CA ALA A 339 -22.87 0.77 0.84
C ALA A 339 -24.34 0.39 0.64
N ARG A 340 -24.92 0.58 -0.56
CA ARG A 340 -26.28 0.16 -0.89
C ARG A 340 -26.50 -1.34 -0.66
N ALA A 341 -25.57 -2.19 -1.08
CA ALA A 341 -25.64 -3.62 -0.82
C ALA A 341 -25.67 -3.93 0.69
N GLN A 342 -24.80 -3.30 1.46
CA GLN A 342 -24.68 -3.48 2.91
C GLN A 342 -25.94 -3.02 3.66
N PHE A 343 -26.56 -1.92 3.24
CA PHE A 343 -27.79 -1.40 3.82
C PHE A 343 -29.06 -2.13 3.37
N GLY A 344 -28.94 -3.10 2.46
CA GLY A 344 -30.05 -3.95 2.01
C GLY A 344 -30.83 -3.41 0.81
N ASP A 345 -30.44 -2.27 0.21
CA ASP A 345 -31.11 -1.69 -0.94
C ASP A 345 -31.10 -2.60 -2.18
N MET A 346 -30.24 -3.62 -2.19
CA MET A 346 -30.09 -4.60 -3.29
C MET A 346 -30.65 -5.99 -2.93
N GLY A 347 -31.33 -6.11 -1.78
CA GLY A 347 -31.93 -7.35 -1.29
C GLY A 347 -31.09 -8.10 -0.25
N LYS A 348 -31.72 -9.04 0.44
CA LYS A 348 -31.12 -9.78 1.59
C LYS A 348 -29.85 -10.57 1.23
N LYS A 349 -29.81 -11.20 0.05
CA LYS A 349 -28.63 -11.98 -0.38
C LYS A 349 -27.40 -11.08 -0.53
N GLN A 350 -27.55 -9.94 -1.16
CA GLN A 350 -26.48 -8.96 -1.34
C GLN A 350 -26.09 -8.33 0.00
N GLN A 351 -27.05 -8.04 0.85
CA GLN A 351 -26.80 -7.52 2.19
C GLN A 351 -25.96 -8.48 3.03
N GLN A 352 -26.33 -9.75 3.10
CA GLN A 352 -25.56 -10.78 3.81
C GLN A 352 -24.14 -10.94 3.25
N ALA A 353 -24.01 -10.94 1.93
CA ALA A 353 -22.73 -11.06 1.26
C ALA A 353 -21.83 -9.82 1.44
N ALA A 354 -22.39 -8.62 1.52
CA ALA A 354 -21.67 -7.39 1.75
C ALA A 354 -21.31 -7.16 3.22
N SER A 355 -22.09 -7.73 4.15
CA SER A 355 -21.91 -7.55 5.58
C SER A 355 -20.52 -8.01 6.04
N GLY A 356 -19.83 -7.15 6.81
CA GLY A 356 -18.52 -7.45 7.35
C GLY A 356 -17.42 -7.70 6.31
N GLY A 357 -17.64 -7.28 5.06
CA GLY A 357 -16.63 -7.44 4.00
C GLY A 357 -16.35 -8.90 3.64
N TRP A 358 -17.38 -9.74 3.61
CA TRP A 358 -17.28 -11.16 3.33
C TRP A 358 -16.42 -11.49 2.10
N TYR A 359 -16.52 -10.70 1.03
CA TYR A 359 -15.70 -10.87 -0.17
C TYR A 359 -14.19 -10.75 0.11
N ALA A 360 -13.77 -9.95 1.09
CA ALA A 360 -12.36 -9.85 1.49
C ALA A 360 -11.93 -11.03 2.37
N ARG A 361 -12.87 -11.64 3.12
CA ARG A 361 -12.58 -12.80 3.99
C ARG A 361 -12.28 -14.09 3.24
N LYS A 362 -12.60 -14.16 1.96
CA LYS A 362 -12.26 -15.33 1.12
C LYS A 362 -10.74 -15.54 0.99
N SER A 363 -9.95 -14.48 1.11
CA SER A 363 -8.51 -14.53 1.02
C SER A 363 -7.89 -14.08 2.34
N PRO A 364 -7.23 -14.96 3.11
CA PRO A 364 -6.54 -14.57 4.33
C PRO A 364 -5.50 -13.48 4.10
N THR A 365 -4.77 -13.53 2.98
CA THR A 365 -3.80 -12.51 2.57
C THR A 365 -4.43 -11.14 2.32
N SER A 366 -5.66 -11.11 1.85
CA SER A 366 -6.44 -9.87 1.74
C SER A 366 -6.94 -9.38 3.09
N PHE A 367 -7.45 -10.32 3.90
CA PHE A 367 -8.07 -9.97 5.17
C PHE A 367 -7.03 -9.42 6.17
N ALA A 368 -5.82 -9.97 6.18
CA ALA A 368 -4.71 -9.52 7.00
C ALA A 368 -4.38 -8.02 6.82
N GLN A 369 -4.57 -7.49 5.61
CA GLN A 369 -4.31 -6.07 5.32
C GLN A 369 -5.38 -5.13 5.88
N ARG A 370 -6.58 -5.63 6.17
CA ARG A 370 -7.68 -4.80 6.66
C ARG A 370 -7.48 -4.28 8.07
N ARG A 371 -6.70 -4.99 8.89
CA ARG A 371 -6.38 -4.59 10.25
C ARG A 371 -5.71 -3.21 10.28
N LEU A 372 -4.61 -3.05 9.57
CA LEU A 372 -3.92 -1.76 9.46
C LEU A 372 -4.77 -0.71 8.74
N LEU A 373 -5.49 -1.10 7.69
CA LEU A 373 -6.39 -0.20 6.98
C LEU A 373 -7.42 0.43 7.92
N GLY A 374 -7.98 -0.36 8.85
CA GLY A 374 -8.90 0.13 9.88
C GLY A 374 -8.21 1.03 10.92
N ALA A 375 -7.04 0.63 11.41
CA ALA A 375 -6.28 1.41 12.38
C ALA A 375 -5.92 2.81 11.84
N PHE A 376 -5.54 2.92 10.57
CA PHE A 376 -5.17 4.18 9.95
C PHE A 376 -6.35 5.15 9.73
N VAL A 377 -7.60 4.68 9.77
CA VAL A 377 -8.77 5.59 9.71
C VAL A 377 -8.71 6.64 10.82
N LEU A 378 -8.19 6.29 12.00
CA LEU A 378 -8.07 7.21 13.14
C LEU A 378 -7.03 8.32 12.93
N LEU A 379 -6.13 8.17 11.97
CA LEU A 379 -5.03 9.11 11.67
C LEU A 379 -5.26 9.96 10.42
N GLN A 380 -6.32 9.65 9.63
CA GLN A 380 -6.55 10.29 8.33
C GLN A 380 -7.01 11.74 8.44
N ASP A 381 -7.57 12.13 9.57
CA ASP A 381 -8.01 13.48 9.90
C ASP A 381 -7.41 13.91 11.23
N GLY A 382 -7.48 15.19 11.57
CA GLY A 382 -7.02 15.72 12.85
C GLY A 382 -6.73 17.22 12.81
N GLU A 383 -6.43 17.75 13.97
CA GLU A 383 -6.09 19.15 14.15
C GLU A 383 -4.74 19.50 13.49
N SER A 384 -4.62 20.72 13.03
CA SER A 384 -3.37 21.30 12.54
C SER A 384 -2.52 21.76 13.70
N ASP A 385 -1.20 21.60 13.59
CA ASP A 385 -0.27 22.10 14.61
C ASP A 385 -0.32 23.65 14.65
N ALA A 386 -0.14 24.21 15.84
CA ALA A 386 -0.10 25.67 16.03
C ALA A 386 1.16 26.32 15.42
N VAL A 387 2.16 25.52 15.09
CA VAL A 387 3.41 25.98 14.48
C VAL A 387 3.17 26.30 13.01
N ASN A 388 2.99 27.56 12.71
CA ASN A 388 2.79 28.03 11.34
C ASN A 388 4.16 28.16 10.63
N VAL A 389 4.64 27.04 10.10
CA VAL A 389 5.80 27.03 9.19
C VAL A 389 5.26 27.34 7.81
N LYS A 390 5.29 28.60 7.41
CA LYS A 390 4.76 29.04 6.10
C LYS A 390 5.59 28.43 4.96
N PRO A 391 5.03 27.54 4.14
CA PRO A 391 5.65 27.10 2.92
C PRO A 391 5.92 28.30 1.98
N SER A 392 6.95 28.20 1.16
CA SER A 392 7.49 29.34 0.42
C SER A 392 6.52 29.91 -0.64
N ASN A 393 5.83 29.06 -1.39
CA ASN A 393 4.84 29.48 -2.39
C ASN A 393 4.07 28.24 -2.95
N PRO A 394 2.97 28.43 -3.69
CA PRO A 394 2.18 27.33 -4.23
C PRO A 394 2.95 26.36 -5.14
N VAL A 395 3.91 26.84 -5.91
CA VAL A 395 4.74 25.98 -6.79
C VAL A 395 5.66 25.10 -5.96
N GLN A 396 6.37 25.68 -4.97
CA GLN A 396 7.24 24.92 -4.08
C GLN A 396 6.47 23.90 -3.23
N ASN A 397 5.27 24.27 -2.77
CA ASN A 397 4.39 23.35 -2.04
C ASN A 397 4.02 22.15 -2.90
N ALA A 398 3.63 22.37 -4.14
CA ALA A 398 3.31 21.30 -5.08
C ALA A 398 4.53 20.39 -5.35
N VAL A 399 5.73 20.97 -5.53
CA VAL A 399 6.98 20.23 -5.73
C VAL A 399 7.32 19.37 -4.52
N ASN A 400 7.25 19.93 -3.30
CA ASN A 400 7.55 19.20 -2.07
C ASN A 400 6.57 18.03 -1.84
N VAL A 401 5.27 18.28 -2.02
CA VAL A 401 4.23 17.24 -1.87
C VAL A 401 4.44 16.10 -2.88
N LYS A 402 4.68 16.43 -4.16
CA LYS A 402 4.91 15.41 -5.19
C LYS A 402 6.18 14.61 -4.91
N ALA A 403 7.28 15.27 -4.61
CA ALA A 403 8.54 14.61 -4.29
C ALA A 403 8.39 13.67 -3.08
N ALA A 404 7.73 14.14 -2.02
CA ALA A 404 7.46 13.33 -0.83
C ALA A 404 6.55 12.13 -1.15
N ALA A 405 5.48 12.30 -1.93
CA ALA A 405 4.59 11.22 -2.34
C ALA A 405 5.35 10.13 -3.13
N TYR A 406 6.15 10.53 -4.09
CA TYR A 406 6.98 9.59 -4.85
C TYR A 406 8.05 8.91 -3.97
N PHE A 407 8.70 9.66 -3.09
CA PHE A 407 9.67 9.11 -2.14
C PHE A 407 9.05 8.04 -1.24
N LEU A 408 7.84 8.27 -0.76
CA LEU A 408 7.10 7.30 0.06
C LEU A 408 6.68 6.05 -0.72
N GLY A 409 6.60 6.11 -2.06
CA GLY A 409 6.28 4.97 -2.92
C GLY A 409 4.91 5.04 -3.61
N VAL A 410 4.38 6.24 -3.82
CA VAL A 410 3.21 6.48 -4.70
C VAL A 410 3.65 6.34 -6.15
N ASP A 411 2.86 5.66 -6.99
CA ASP A 411 3.22 5.40 -8.39
C ASP A 411 2.96 6.62 -9.30
N ALA A 412 1.92 7.40 -9.00
CA ALA A 412 1.68 8.68 -9.65
C ALA A 412 0.91 9.62 -8.72
N VAL A 413 1.22 10.91 -8.80
CA VAL A 413 0.58 11.97 -8.01
C VAL A 413 0.25 13.17 -8.89
N GLY A 414 -0.92 13.76 -8.68
CA GLY A 414 -1.35 14.97 -9.37
C GLY A 414 -2.15 15.87 -8.43
N ILE A 415 -2.06 17.18 -8.65
CA ILE A 415 -2.68 18.21 -7.80
C ILE A 415 -3.71 18.98 -8.62
N SER A 416 -4.89 19.18 -8.04
CA SER A 416 -5.96 19.95 -8.67
C SER A 416 -6.74 20.78 -7.65
N ARG A 417 -7.58 21.67 -8.14
CA ARG A 417 -8.66 22.21 -7.33
C ARG A 417 -9.59 21.09 -6.85
N CYS A 418 -10.26 21.30 -5.73
CA CYS A 418 -11.26 20.38 -5.18
C CYS A 418 -12.65 21.06 -5.17
N PRO A 419 -13.36 21.11 -6.31
CA PRO A 419 -14.63 21.80 -6.40
C PRO A 419 -15.71 21.17 -5.51
N ASN A 420 -16.69 21.94 -5.08
CA ASN A 420 -17.77 21.48 -4.20
C ASN A 420 -18.50 20.25 -4.74
N TRP A 421 -18.70 20.16 -6.05
CA TRP A 421 -19.38 19.03 -6.69
C TRP A 421 -18.60 17.71 -6.66
N THR A 422 -17.31 17.73 -6.26
CA THR A 422 -16.53 16.50 -6.04
C THR A 422 -16.71 15.91 -4.64
N TRP A 423 -17.38 16.63 -3.73
CA TRP A 423 -17.65 16.15 -2.38
C TRP A 423 -19.00 15.41 -2.31
N TYR A 424 -19.05 14.35 -1.51
CA TYR A 424 -20.34 13.76 -1.15
C TYR A 424 -21.21 14.80 -0.42
N SER A 425 -22.53 14.72 -0.58
CA SER A 425 -23.47 15.61 0.12
C SER A 425 -23.59 15.27 1.60
N HIS A 426 -23.53 13.98 1.92
CA HIS A 426 -23.61 13.43 3.27
C HIS A 426 -22.61 12.30 3.44
N ASP A 427 -22.08 12.14 4.63
CA ASP A 427 -21.26 10.99 5.01
C ASP A 427 -22.10 9.70 5.11
N ALA A 428 -21.47 8.57 5.48
CA ALA A 428 -22.16 7.28 5.58
C ALA A 428 -23.21 7.24 6.72
N THR A 429 -23.11 8.14 7.70
CA THR A 429 -24.04 8.25 8.83
C THR A 429 -25.22 9.18 8.52
N GLY A 430 -25.21 9.88 7.38
CA GLY A 430 -26.22 10.85 6.98
C GLY A 430 -25.93 12.29 7.44
N THR A 431 -24.75 12.56 7.99
CA THR A 431 -24.33 13.91 8.36
C THR A 431 -23.95 14.71 7.11
N VAL A 432 -24.43 15.95 7.01
CA VAL A 432 -24.12 16.86 5.88
C VAL A 432 -22.61 17.16 5.86
N ILE A 433 -21.99 17.02 4.69
CA ILE A 433 -20.60 17.40 4.47
C ILE A 433 -20.56 18.83 3.93
N ASN A 434 -19.93 19.72 4.68
CA ASN A 434 -19.56 21.05 4.22
C ASN A 434 -18.10 21.01 3.77
N PRO A 435 -17.80 21.15 2.46
CA PRO A 435 -16.44 21.04 1.95
C PRO A 435 -15.46 21.96 2.68
N PRO A 436 -14.48 21.44 3.43
CA PRO A 436 -13.58 22.29 4.22
C PRO A 436 -12.31 22.70 3.45
N HIS A 437 -12.06 22.09 2.29
CA HIS A 437 -10.82 22.24 1.53
C HIS A 437 -11.10 22.45 0.05
N ASP A 438 -10.25 23.23 -0.61
CA ASP A 438 -10.36 23.59 -2.02
C ASP A 438 -9.23 23.01 -2.91
N GLN A 439 -8.25 22.36 -2.30
CA GLN A 439 -7.13 21.67 -2.98
C GLN A 439 -7.24 20.17 -2.84
N ALA A 440 -6.84 19.43 -3.87
CA ALA A 440 -6.81 17.98 -3.89
C ALA A 440 -5.46 17.45 -4.40
N ILE A 441 -4.86 16.54 -3.64
CA ILE A 441 -3.69 15.77 -4.01
C ILE A 441 -4.17 14.36 -4.32
N SER A 442 -4.29 14.04 -5.59
CA SER A 442 -4.70 12.72 -6.06
C SER A 442 -3.50 11.81 -6.21
N MET A 443 -3.59 10.57 -5.73
CA MET A 443 -2.51 9.58 -5.75
C MET A 443 -3.00 8.29 -6.37
N ILE A 444 -2.11 7.62 -7.10
CA ILE A 444 -2.35 6.30 -7.69
C ILE A 444 -1.36 5.30 -7.11
N ILE A 445 -1.86 4.12 -6.78
CA ILE A 445 -1.07 2.93 -6.41
C ILE A 445 -1.31 1.84 -7.44
N ASP A 446 -0.23 1.35 -8.05
CA ASP A 446 -0.25 0.24 -9.01
C ASP A 446 -0.60 -1.08 -8.28
N GLN A 447 -1.54 -1.82 -8.84
CA GLN A 447 -1.88 -3.16 -8.34
C GLN A 447 -0.87 -4.23 -8.80
N GLY A 448 0.00 -3.87 -9.74
CA GLY A 448 1.01 -4.74 -10.34
C GLY A 448 0.49 -5.51 -11.56
N TYR A 449 1.32 -5.57 -12.61
CA TYR A 449 0.96 -6.26 -13.84
C TYR A 449 0.79 -7.77 -13.64
N GLU A 450 1.78 -8.42 -13.02
CA GLU A 450 1.76 -9.86 -12.77
C GLU A 450 0.63 -10.27 -11.82
N THR A 451 0.36 -9.46 -10.81
CA THR A 451 -0.71 -9.74 -9.84
C THR A 451 -2.10 -9.58 -10.44
N MET A 452 -2.23 -8.82 -11.54
CA MET A 452 -3.51 -8.68 -12.26
C MET A 452 -3.98 -10.01 -12.86
N GLU A 453 -3.10 -10.99 -13.07
CA GLU A 453 -3.50 -12.34 -13.49
C GLU A 453 -4.46 -13.01 -12.50
N GLY A 454 -4.31 -12.71 -11.19
CA GLY A 454 -5.26 -13.16 -10.16
C GLY A 454 -6.59 -12.42 -10.12
N ALA A 455 -6.82 -11.41 -10.97
CA ALA A 455 -8.03 -10.57 -10.94
C ALA A 455 -9.33 -11.31 -11.31
N SER A 456 -9.25 -12.57 -11.72
CA SER A 456 -10.42 -13.44 -11.94
C SER A 456 -11.08 -13.91 -10.64
N GLY A 457 -10.40 -13.84 -9.52
CA GLY A 457 -10.92 -14.21 -8.21
C GLY A 457 -10.65 -15.64 -7.77
N ASP A 458 -9.76 -16.34 -8.43
CA ASP A 458 -9.52 -17.79 -8.32
C ASP A 458 -8.26 -18.17 -7.54
N ASP A 459 -7.42 -17.20 -7.15
CA ASP A 459 -6.22 -17.44 -6.35
C ASP A 459 -6.07 -16.49 -5.14
N TRP A 460 -4.98 -16.65 -4.38
CA TRP A 460 -4.72 -15.86 -3.17
C TRP A 460 -4.44 -14.37 -3.46
N ILE A 461 -3.97 -14.02 -4.66
CA ILE A 461 -3.62 -12.66 -5.06
C ILE A 461 -4.86 -11.81 -5.38
N SER A 462 -5.92 -12.43 -5.86
CA SER A 462 -7.08 -11.80 -6.50
C SER A 462 -7.69 -10.62 -5.70
N VAL A 463 -7.89 -10.80 -4.42
CA VAL A 463 -8.42 -9.74 -3.54
C VAL A 463 -7.28 -8.95 -2.90
N ALA A 464 -6.17 -9.63 -2.60
CA ALA A 464 -5.03 -9.08 -1.87
C ALA A 464 -4.41 -7.87 -2.58
N GLN A 465 -4.31 -7.88 -3.91
CA GLN A 465 -3.77 -6.76 -4.69
C GLN A 465 -4.55 -5.46 -4.50
N SER A 466 -5.88 -5.53 -4.46
CA SER A 466 -6.72 -4.36 -4.21
C SER A 466 -6.60 -3.85 -2.78
N MET A 467 -6.54 -4.78 -1.81
CA MET A 467 -6.38 -4.41 -0.40
C MET A 467 -5.00 -3.81 -0.13
N ARG A 468 -3.93 -4.35 -0.73
CA ARG A 468 -2.59 -3.77 -0.67
C ARG A 468 -2.59 -2.32 -1.14
N ALA A 469 -3.18 -2.05 -2.30
CA ALA A 469 -3.19 -0.69 -2.84
C ALA A 469 -4.01 0.28 -1.98
N TYR A 470 -5.13 -0.16 -1.40
CA TYR A 470 -5.91 0.66 -0.47
C TYR A 470 -5.17 0.93 0.84
N LEU A 471 -4.55 -0.10 1.42
CA LEU A 471 -3.74 0.06 2.62
C LEU A 471 -2.56 0.99 2.37
N ARG A 472 -1.85 0.78 1.26
CA ARG A 472 -0.72 1.59 0.84
C ARG A 472 -1.10 3.07 0.76
N PHE A 473 -2.22 3.40 0.10
CA PHE A 473 -2.68 4.78 0.09
C PHE A 473 -3.01 5.29 1.50
N SER A 474 -3.67 4.48 2.34
CA SER A 474 -4.02 4.92 3.71
C SER A 474 -2.79 5.27 4.53
N LEU A 475 -1.68 4.55 4.35
CA LEU A 475 -0.40 4.87 4.96
C LEU A 475 0.23 6.12 4.32
N LEU A 476 0.49 6.10 3.03
CA LEU A 476 1.30 7.13 2.36
C LEU A 476 0.54 8.47 2.26
N GLY A 477 -0.73 8.43 1.86
CA GLY A 477 -1.60 9.62 1.83
C GLY A 477 -1.84 10.17 3.22
N GLY A 478 -1.93 9.29 4.21
CA GLY A 478 -2.03 9.68 5.61
C GLY A 478 -0.80 10.41 6.13
N VAL A 479 0.41 9.91 5.82
CA VAL A 479 1.68 10.59 6.16
C VAL A 479 1.73 11.98 5.50
N ILE A 480 1.35 12.11 4.22
CA ILE A 480 1.28 13.41 3.53
C ILE A 480 0.28 14.35 4.21
N ALA A 481 -0.92 13.88 4.53
CA ALA A 481 -1.91 14.70 5.24
C ALA A 481 -1.40 15.15 6.61
N LYS A 482 -0.75 14.25 7.36
CA LYS A 482 -0.15 14.61 8.67
C LYS A 482 0.97 15.62 8.51
N GLN A 483 1.84 15.49 7.51
CA GLN A 483 2.89 16.46 7.23
C GLN A 483 2.31 17.84 6.95
N ILE A 484 1.26 17.92 6.13
CA ILE A 484 0.59 19.20 5.83
C ILE A 484 -0.03 19.80 7.10
N ARG A 485 -0.67 18.99 7.96
CA ARG A 485 -1.19 19.47 9.26
C ARG A 485 -0.08 19.99 10.17
N ARG A 486 1.09 19.34 10.18
CA ARG A 486 2.26 19.82 10.94
C ARG A 486 2.79 21.15 10.46
N LEU A 487 2.57 21.50 9.20
CA LEU A 487 2.90 22.82 8.64
C LEU A 487 1.86 23.90 8.95
N GLY A 488 0.81 23.58 9.72
CA GLY A 488 -0.24 24.51 10.14
C GLY A 488 -1.44 24.61 9.20
N TYR A 489 -1.52 23.78 8.13
CA TYR A 489 -2.66 23.71 7.24
C TYR A 489 -3.63 22.61 7.64
N LYS A 490 -4.89 22.72 7.24
CA LYS A 490 -5.85 21.64 7.36
C LYS A 490 -5.61 20.61 6.25
N ALA A 491 -5.71 19.34 6.58
CA ALA A 491 -5.63 18.27 5.59
C ALA A 491 -6.29 16.98 6.08
N LYS A 492 -6.97 16.28 5.15
CA LYS A 492 -7.61 14.99 5.38
C LYS A 492 -7.26 14.01 4.26
N ALA A 493 -6.87 12.79 4.62
CA ALA A 493 -6.72 11.69 3.67
C ALA A 493 -8.07 10.97 3.49
N HIS A 494 -8.51 10.79 2.25
CA HIS A 494 -9.76 10.11 1.90
C HIS A 494 -9.47 8.71 1.38
N SER A 495 -9.48 7.75 2.27
CA SER A 495 -9.29 6.33 1.94
C SER A 495 -10.59 5.65 1.49
N VAL A 496 -10.48 4.37 1.13
CA VAL A 496 -11.66 3.54 0.83
C VAL A 496 -12.60 3.37 2.03
N MET A 497 -12.07 3.49 3.26
CA MET A 497 -12.85 3.30 4.49
C MET A 497 -13.58 4.56 4.93
N ASP A 498 -12.97 5.73 4.78
CA ASP A 498 -13.49 7.00 5.28
C ASP A 498 -13.29 8.15 4.28
N GLY A 499 -13.69 7.94 3.02
CA GLY A 499 -13.60 8.96 1.99
C GLY A 499 -14.86 9.83 1.92
N GLU A 500 -14.69 11.15 1.80
CA GLU A 500 -15.77 12.14 1.65
C GLU A 500 -15.80 12.78 0.26
N VAL A 501 -14.89 12.39 -0.64
CA VAL A 501 -14.79 12.93 -2.01
C VAL A 501 -14.95 11.86 -3.07
N LEU A 502 -15.45 12.24 -4.23
CA LEU A 502 -15.46 11.44 -5.45
C LEU A 502 -14.06 11.50 -6.09
N GLN A 503 -13.34 10.38 -6.08
CA GLN A 503 -11.95 10.34 -6.57
C GLN A 503 -11.84 10.44 -8.10
N PRO A 504 -12.68 9.78 -8.93
CA PRO A 504 -12.52 9.81 -10.38
C PRO A 504 -12.45 11.22 -11.00
N PRO A 505 -13.35 12.18 -10.68
CA PRO A 505 -13.22 13.53 -11.22
C PRO A 505 -11.94 14.25 -10.78
N LEU A 506 -11.46 14.02 -9.56
CA LEU A 506 -10.22 14.63 -9.08
C LEU A 506 -8.98 14.07 -9.82
N LEU A 507 -9.00 12.79 -10.21
CA LEU A 507 -7.96 12.21 -11.05
C LEU A 507 -7.98 12.81 -12.47
N LEU A 508 -9.16 13.11 -13.02
CA LEU A 508 -9.26 13.80 -14.32
C LEU A 508 -8.68 15.21 -14.23
N LEU A 509 -9.09 15.98 -13.23
CA LEU A 509 -8.66 17.36 -13.05
C LEU A 509 -7.16 17.48 -12.80
N SER A 510 -6.58 16.53 -12.10
CA SER A 510 -5.13 16.47 -11.81
C SER A 510 -4.30 15.81 -12.94
N GLY A 511 -4.96 15.35 -14.00
CA GLY A 511 -4.30 14.76 -15.18
C GLY A 511 -3.65 13.43 -14.91
N LEU A 512 -4.23 12.60 -14.04
CA LEU A 512 -3.75 11.25 -13.75
C LEU A 512 -4.31 10.19 -14.71
N GLY A 513 -5.24 10.56 -15.57
CA GLY A 513 -5.81 9.67 -16.58
C GLY A 513 -7.07 10.22 -17.23
N GLU A 514 -7.74 9.35 -17.98
CA GLU A 514 -9.01 9.62 -18.66
C GLU A 514 -10.07 8.58 -18.25
N VAL A 515 -11.36 8.93 -18.36
CA VAL A 515 -12.46 7.97 -18.14
C VAL A 515 -12.49 6.96 -19.28
N SER A 516 -12.59 5.68 -18.93
CA SER A 516 -12.63 4.58 -19.89
C SER A 516 -14.05 4.03 -20.10
N ARG A 517 -14.21 3.15 -21.09
CA ARG A 517 -15.43 2.37 -21.29
C ARG A 517 -15.77 1.42 -20.13
N ILE A 518 -14.83 1.11 -19.25
CA ILE A 518 -15.11 0.31 -18.05
C ILE A 518 -16.17 0.97 -17.15
N GLY A 519 -16.47 2.21 -17.40
CA GLY A 519 -17.40 3.05 -16.65
C GLY A 519 -16.64 4.13 -15.90
N GLU A 520 -16.94 4.35 -14.64
CA GLU A 520 -16.32 5.39 -13.83
C GLU A 520 -14.84 5.11 -13.47
N VAL A 521 -14.20 4.17 -14.15
CA VAL A 521 -12.79 3.77 -13.95
C VAL A 521 -11.88 4.64 -14.81
N ILE A 522 -10.95 5.30 -14.14
CA ILE A 522 -9.89 6.08 -14.78
C ILE A 522 -8.80 5.12 -15.28
N LEU A 523 -8.35 5.33 -16.51
CA LEU A 523 -7.15 4.71 -17.06
C LEU A 523 -6.00 5.69 -17.06
N ASN A 524 -4.86 5.21 -16.58
CA ASN A 524 -3.58 5.91 -16.63
C ASN A 524 -2.81 5.46 -17.87
N PRO A 525 -2.09 6.35 -18.58
CA PRO A 525 -1.37 5.99 -19.80
C PRO A 525 -0.24 4.97 -19.59
N LEU A 526 0.33 4.89 -18.38
CA LEU A 526 1.45 4.01 -18.05
C LEU A 526 1.03 2.72 -17.35
N LEU A 527 -0.02 2.79 -16.52
CA LEU A 527 -0.50 1.68 -15.70
C LEU A 527 -1.76 1.02 -16.27
N GLY A 528 -2.41 1.67 -17.23
CA GLY A 528 -3.73 1.25 -17.67
C GLY A 528 -4.77 1.31 -16.54
N PRO A 529 -5.70 0.35 -16.46
CA PRO A 529 -6.74 0.33 -15.44
C PRO A 529 -6.32 -0.32 -14.11
N ARG A 530 -5.10 -0.89 -14.00
CA ARG A 530 -4.65 -1.67 -12.83
C ARG A 530 -4.19 -0.80 -11.67
N LEU A 531 -5.04 0.11 -11.25
CA LEU A 531 -4.73 1.07 -10.20
C LEU A 531 -5.82 1.15 -9.14
N LYS A 532 -5.42 1.61 -7.97
CA LYS A 532 -6.30 2.17 -6.96
C LYS A 532 -5.86 3.59 -6.68
N SER A 533 -6.81 4.41 -6.35
CA SER A 533 -6.57 5.82 -6.03
C SER A 533 -6.95 6.15 -4.60
N GLY A 534 -6.42 7.25 -4.14
CA GLY A 534 -6.83 7.95 -2.95
C GLY A 534 -6.54 9.44 -3.11
N VAL A 535 -7.13 10.25 -2.27
CA VAL A 535 -7.03 11.71 -2.33
C VAL A 535 -6.73 12.27 -0.96
N VAL A 536 -5.82 13.23 -0.88
CA VAL A 536 -5.67 14.10 0.28
C VAL A 536 -6.25 15.46 -0.11
N THR A 537 -7.20 15.96 0.67
CA THR A 537 -7.70 17.34 0.50
C THR A 537 -7.08 18.25 1.54
N THR A 538 -6.88 19.53 1.19
CA THR A 538 -6.22 20.52 2.05
C THR A 538 -6.61 21.95 1.66
N ASP A 539 -6.39 22.89 2.58
CA ASP A 539 -6.41 24.33 2.32
C ASP A 539 -5.00 24.90 2.03
N MET A 540 -3.95 24.06 1.98
CA MET A 540 -2.62 24.49 1.61
C MET A 540 -2.58 24.91 0.14
N PRO A 541 -2.22 26.16 -0.19
CA PRO A 541 -2.14 26.61 -1.58
C PRO A 541 -1.08 25.84 -2.37
N MET A 542 -1.47 25.30 -3.54
CA MET A 542 -0.57 24.56 -4.43
C MET A 542 -0.79 24.93 -5.90
N ALA A 543 0.27 24.84 -6.70
CA ALA A 543 0.15 24.89 -8.15
C ALA A 543 -0.55 23.63 -8.67
N HIS A 544 -1.56 23.80 -9.51
CA HIS A 544 -2.34 22.71 -10.07
C HIS A 544 -1.71 22.14 -11.34
N ASP A 545 -1.84 20.83 -11.48
CA ASP A 545 -1.62 20.15 -12.75
C ASP A 545 -2.79 20.38 -13.70
N LYS A 546 -2.55 20.14 -14.98
CA LYS A 546 -3.59 20.16 -16.01
C LYS A 546 -3.99 18.74 -16.40
N PRO A 547 -5.21 18.53 -16.88
CA PRO A 547 -5.65 17.27 -17.48
C PRO A 547 -4.72 16.78 -18.59
N ILE A 548 -4.85 15.51 -18.95
CA ILE A 548 -4.11 14.88 -20.06
C ILE A 548 -5.07 14.36 -21.11
N ASP A 549 -4.56 14.24 -22.34
CA ASP A 549 -5.19 13.53 -23.45
C ASP A 549 -4.16 12.59 -24.07
N PHE A 550 -4.40 11.30 -23.96
CA PHE A 550 -3.56 10.26 -24.58
C PHE A 550 -4.33 9.39 -25.58
N GLY A 551 -5.46 9.91 -26.09
CA GLY A 551 -6.27 9.28 -27.14
C GLY A 551 -7.17 8.14 -26.66
N LEU A 552 -7.39 8.03 -25.33
CA LEU A 552 -8.20 6.95 -24.76
C LEU A 552 -9.65 7.00 -25.23
N GLN A 553 -10.22 8.18 -25.42
CA GLN A 553 -11.63 8.34 -25.82
C GLN A 553 -11.88 7.65 -27.18
N SER A 554 -11.12 8.00 -28.21
CA SER A 554 -11.22 7.38 -29.55
C SER A 554 -10.92 5.90 -29.53
N PHE A 555 -9.93 5.47 -28.73
CA PHE A 555 -9.62 4.06 -28.56
C PHE A 555 -10.80 3.30 -27.94
N CYS A 556 -11.39 3.81 -26.87
CA CYS A 556 -12.52 3.17 -26.19
C CYS A 556 -13.81 3.16 -27.03
N GLU A 557 -13.99 4.11 -27.95
CA GLU A 557 -15.13 4.11 -28.88
C GLU A 557 -15.14 2.88 -29.79
N SER A 558 -13.98 2.48 -30.30
CA SER A 558 -13.83 1.31 -31.18
C SER A 558 -13.61 0.00 -30.42
N CYS A 559 -13.04 0.03 -29.21
CA CYS A 559 -12.68 -1.14 -28.43
C CYS A 559 -13.76 -1.56 -27.44
N ASN A 560 -14.46 -2.64 -27.69
CA ASN A 560 -15.51 -3.19 -26.81
C ASN A 560 -15.05 -4.39 -25.96
N LYS A 561 -13.74 -4.62 -25.82
CA LYS A 561 -13.23 -5.85 -25.18
C LYS A 561 -13.69 -6.00 -23.74
N CYS A 562 -13.62 -4.94 -22.93
CA CYS A 562 -14.08 -4.97 -21.54
C CYS A 562 -15.59 -5.25 -21.39
N ALA A 563 -16.42 -4.77 -22.34
CA ALA A 563 -17.85 -5.07 -22.35
C ALA A 563 -18.13 -6.53 -22.70
N ARG A 564 -17.46 -7.09 -23.71
CA ARG A 564 -17.59 -8.51 -24.11
C ARG A 564 -17.14 -9.49 -23.03
N GLU A 565 -16.08 -9.13 -22.30
CA GLU A 565 -15.46 -10.00 -21.29
C GLU A 565 -16.09 -9.83 -19.89
N CYS A 566 -17.03 -8.89 -19.71
CA CYS A 566 -17.65 -8.66 -18.42
C CYS A 566 -18.61 -9.81 -18.04
N PRO A 567 -18.30 -10.63 -17.02
CA PRO A 567 -19.15 -11.78 -16.67
C PRO A 567 -20.51 -11.39 -16.11
N ALA A 568 -20.64 -10.13 -15.65
CA ALA A 568 -21.89 -9.58 -15.13
C ALA A 568 -22.73 -8.84 -16.18
N GLY A 569 -22.19 -8.63 -17.41
CA GLY A 569 -22.83 -7.76 -18.41
C GLY A 569 -23.04 -6.33 -17.91
N ALA A 570 -22.14 -5.83 -17.08
CA ALA A 570 -22.26 -4.54 -16.40
C ALA A 570 -21.68 -3.37 -17.22
N ILE A 571 -20.86 -3.65 -18.24
CA ILE A 571 -20.19 -2.64 -19.05
C ILE A 571 -20.91 -2.51 -20.38
N THR A 572 -21.28 -1.29 -20.76
CA THR A 572 -21.99 -1.02 -22.01
C THR A 572 -21.07 -1.09 -23.24
N ALA A 573 -21.55 -1.70 -24.31
CA ALA A 573 -20.98 -1.60 -25.66
C ALA A 573 -21.53 -0.42 -26.45
N GLY A 574 -22.55 0.28 -25.92
CA GLY A 574 -23.21 1.42 -26.54
C GLY A 574 -22.45 2.73 -26.44
N PRO A 575 -23.07 3.84 -26.87
CA PRO A 575 -22.47 5.17 -26.81
C PRO A 575 -22.39 5.69 -25.37
N LYS A 576 -21.69 6.80 -25.21
CA LYS A 576 -21.73 7.60 -23.98
C LYS A 576 -23.14 8.20 -23.79
N LEU A 577 -23.43 8.54 -22.55
CA LEU A 577 -24.63 9.28 -22.17
C LEU A 577 -24.30 10.30 -21.08
N MET A 578 -25.14 11.34 -20.98
CA MET A 578 -25.05 12.27 -19.87
C MET A 578 -25.60 11.63 -18.60
N PHE A 579 -24.76 11.55 -17.57
CA PHE A 579 -25.13 11.05 -16.27
C PHE A 579 -24.55 11.96 -15.18
N ASN A 580 -25.41 12.57 -14.39
CA ASN A 580 -25.05 13.49 -13.32
C ASN A 580 -24.01 14.57 -13.74
N GLY A 581 -24.20 15.18 -14.90
CA GLY A 581 -23.29 16.19 -15.43
C GLY A 581 -22.06 15.68 -16.17
N TYR A 582 -21.86 14.36 -16.29
CA TYR A 582 -20.73 13.76 -17.01
C TYR A 582 -21.16 13.02 -18.28
N GLU A 583 -20.43 13.21 -19.37
CA GLU A 583 -20.61 12.41 -20.59
C GLU A 583 -19.71 11.17 -20.52
N ILE A 584 -20.27 10.03 -20.14
CA ILE A 584 -19.53 8.79 -19.86
C ILE A 584 -20.20 7.54 -20.44
N TRP A 585 -19.43 6.48 -20.62
CA TRP A 585 -19.94 5.11 -20.77
C TRP A 585 -20.43 4.63 -19.40
N LYS A 586 -21.71 4.83 -19.10
CA LYS A 586 -22.26 4.51 -17.80
C LYS A 586 -22.33 3.00 -17.58
N SER A 587 -21.60 2.51 -16.60
CA SER A 587 -21.66 1.12 -16.18
C SER A 587 -22.91 0.83 -15.32
N ASP A 588 -23.40 -0.42 -15.35
CA ASP A 588 -24.38 -0.92 -14.40
C ASP A 588 -23.66 -1.41 -13.15
N SER A 589 -23.39 -0.50 -12.22
CA SER A 589 -22.68 -0.81 -11.00
C SER A 589 -23.45 -1.74 -10.07
N GLN A 590 -24.78 -1.85 -10.19
CA GLN A 590 -25.58 -2.81 -9.45
C GLN A 590 -25.32 -4.25 -9.92
N LYS A 591 -25.30 -4.50 -11.23
CA LYS A 591 -24.92 -5.81 -11.78
C LYS A 591 -23.49 -6.19 -11.37
N CYS A 592 -22.56 -5.24 -11.48
CA CYS A 592 -21.16 -5.46 -11.10
C CYS A 592 -21.05 -5.86 -9.61
N THR A 593 -21.68 -5.09 -8.73
CA THR A 593 -21.64 -5.36 -7.28
C THR A 593 -22.32 -6.66 -6.91
N THR A 594 -23.47 -6.97 -7.52
CA THR A 594 -24.16 -8.24 -7.31
C THR A 594 -23.25 -9.43 -7.68
N TYR A 595 -22.62 -9.39 -8.86
CA TYR A 595 -21.68 -10.44 -9.27
C TYR A 595 -20.52 -10.58 -8.27
N ARG A 596 -19.89 -9.45 -7.90
CA ARG A 596 -18.73 -9.44 -6.98
C ARG A 596 -19.05 -9.92 -5.58
N THR A 597 -20.26 -9.74 -5.10
CA THR A 597 -20.66 -10.14 -3.74
C THR A 597 -21.26 -11.51 -3.65
N THR A 598 -22.00 -11.98 -4.67
CA THR A 598 -22.82 -13.20 -4.57
C THR A 598 -22.32 -14.38 -5.40
N THR A 599 -21.37 -14.17 -6.32
CA THR A 599 -20.83 -15.23 -7.17
C THR A 599 -19.50 -15.73 -6.61
N GLU A 600 -19.34 -17.05 -6.50
CA GLU A 600 -18.04 -17.64 -6.17
C GLU A 600 -17.03 -17.26 -7.27
N GLY A 601 -15.81 -16.92 -6.90
CA GLY A 601 -14.84 -16.33 -7.84
C GLY A 601 -15.17 -14.90 -8.28
N GLY A 602 -16.29 -14.30 -7.84
CA GLY A 602 -16.65 -12.91 -8.13
C GLY A 602 -15.97 -11.90 -7.22
N ALA A 603 -15.45 -12.33 -6.08
CA ALA A 603 -14.85 -11.45 -5.09
C ALA A 603 -13.73 -10.61 -5.70
N MET A 604 -13.87 -9.28 -5.62
CA MET A 604 -12.94 -8.31 -6.19
C MET A 604 -12.60 -8.58 -7.68
N CYS A 605 -13.58 -9.09 -8.44
CA CYS A 605 -13.43 -9.32 -9.88
C CYS A 605 -12.87 -8.06 -10.56
N GLY A 606 -11.75 -8.22 -11.24
CA GLY A 606 -11.05 -7.21 -12.04
C GLY A 606 -10.91 -7.62 -13.51
N ARG A 607 -11.74 -8.55 -14.01
CA ARG A 607 -11.62 -9.11 -15.36
C ARG A 607 -11.63 -8.04 -16.46
N CYS A 608 -12.45 -6.99 -16.31
CA CYS A 608 -12.46 -5.87 -17.24
C CYS A 608 -11.11 -5.10 -17.25
N MET A 609 -10.43 -5.01 -16.11
CA MET A 609 -9.10 -4.39 -16.01
C MET A 609 -8.02 -5.32 -16.60
N LYS A 610 -8.04 -6.61 -16.23
CA LYS A 610 -7.12 -7.63 -16.75
C LYS A 610 -7.17 -7.72 -18.28
N THR A 611 -8.35 -7.75 -18.86
CA THR A 611 -8.53 -7.92 -20.32
C THR A 611 -8.30 -6.64 -21.12
N CYS A 612 -8.19 -5.48 -20.47
CA CYS A 612 -7.99 -4.21 -21.17
C CYS A 612 -6.67 -4.19 -21.94
N PRO A 613 -6.64 -3.78 -23.22
CA PRO A 613 -5.39 -3.70 -23.99
C PRO A 613 -4.36 -2.73 -23.41
N TRP A 614 -4.77 -1.76 -22.59
CA TRP A 614 -3.89 -0.86 -21.86
C TRP A 614 -3.26 -1.50 -20.60
N ASN A 615 -3.69 -2.68 -20.20
CA ASN A 615 -3.09 -3.43 -19.09
C ASN A 615 -1.92 -4.26 -19.57
N LEU A 616 -0.88 -3.61 -20.10
CA LEU A 616 0.36 -4.25 -20.57
C LEU A 616 1.55 -3.64 -19.83
N GLU A 617 2.41 -4.48 -19.31
CA GLU A 617 3.64 -4.01 -18.69
C GLU A 617 4.53 -3.32 -19.73
N GLY A 618 4.93 -2.09 -19.44
CA GLY A 618 5.81 -1.32 -20.31
C GLY A 618 5.19 -0.89 -21.64
N ILE A 619 3.87 -0.87 -21.77
CA ILE A 619 3.18 -0.38 -22.98
C ILE A 619 3.65 1.01 -23.40
N PHE A 620 3.97 1.87 -22.44
CA PHE A 620 4.51 3.20 -22.70
C PHE A 620 5.92 3.20 -23.30
N LYS A 621 6.61 2.06 -23.30
CA LYS A 621 7.91 1.88 -23.99
C LYS A 621 7.74 1.58 -25.47
N GLU A 622 6.57 1.10 -25.85
CA GLU A 622 6.25 0.86 -27.25
C GLU A 622 6.17 2.18 -28.02
N LYS A 623 6.66 2.16 -29.27
CA LYS A 623 6.74 3.38 -30.09
C LYS A 623 5.42 4.15 -30.21
N PRO A 624 4.24 3.52 -30.39
CA PRO A 624 2.96 4.21 -30.48
C PRO A 624 2.58 4.98 -29.21
N PHE A 625 3.15 4.60 -28.06
CA PHE A 625 2.79 5.15 -26.76
C PHE A 625 3.89 5.99 -26.10
N ARG A 626 5.07 6.12 -26.74
CA ARG A 626 6.20 6.86 -26.18
C ARG A 626 6.00 8.37 -26.08
N TRP A 627 5.10 8.88 -26.85
CA TRP A 627 4.81 10.31 -26.92
C TRP A 627 3.55 10.69 -26.13
N ALA A 628 2.78 9.72 -25.64
CA ALA A 628 1.67 9.96 -24.72
C ALA A 628 2.16 10.39 -23.33
#